data_a8d9ed61b06dbd035f4e1b73674a7624
#
_entry.id   a8d9ed61b06dbd035f4e1b73674a7624
#
_cell.length_a   1.000
_cell.length_b   1.000
_cell.length_c   1.000
_cell.angle_alpha   90.00
_cell.angle_beta   90.00
_cell.angle_gamma   90.00
#
_symmetry.space_group_name_H-M   'P 1'
#
loop_
_entity.id
_entity.type
_entity.pdbx_description
1 polymer ?
#
loop_
_entity_poly.entity_id
_entity_poly.type
_entity_poly.pdbx_seq_one_letter_code
_entity_poly.pdbx_strand_id
1 'polypeptide(L)'
;MNHEVLGNRRRALEESFFARQNNQLLEQLRSETAAAERLQQLSTVSGIEDSATLQQLLEADIQPETFAAVSLIPIVQVAWSDGKLDDKERSSILTAAAEQGLGESGPAHQLLEDWLTNRPGGDLLDAWKDYIRALCETLTAETRENLQAQIITRARSVAEATGGILGLGNKISSSEQGVLDDLSAAFG
;
A
#
# COMPACT_ATOMS: atom_id res chain seq x y z
N MET A 1 25.45 53.20 32.71
CA MET A 1 24.11 52.59 32.71
C MET A 1 23.62 52.09 31.32
N ASN A 2 23.92 52.74 30.17
CA ASN A 2 23.46 52.24 28.86
C ASN A 2 24.20 51.03 28.30
N HIS A 3 25.47 50.80 28.64
CA HIS A 3 26.29 49.70 28.12
C HIS A 3 25.86 48.35 28.64
N GLU A 4 25.44 48.26 29.89
CA GLU A 4 25.01 47.03 30.56
C GLU A 4 23.64 46.57 30.07
N VAL A 5 22.75 47.51 29.81
CA VAL A 5 21.40 47.22 29.25
C VAL A 5 21.50 46.72 27.79
N LEU A 6 22.40 47.25 26.99
CA LEU A 6 22.66 46.82 25.62
C LEU A 6 23.30 45.40 25.59
N GLY A 7 24.21 45.11 26.53
CA GLY A 7 24.82 43.80 26.66
C GLY A 7 23.80 42.71 27.02
N ASN A 8 22.89 43.00 27.93
CA ASN A 8 21.82 42.06 28.31
C ASN A 8 20.81 41.81 27.17
N ARG A 9 20.45 42.85 26.42
CA ARG A 9 19.56 42.72 25.25
C ARG A 9 20.18 41.92 24.10
N ARG A 10 21.51 42.09 23.90
CA ARG A 10 22.26 41.31 22.93
C ARG A 10 22.25 39.81 23.27
N ARG A 11 22.57 39.47 24.56
CA ARG A 11 22.49 38.06 25.01
C ARG A 11 21.12 37.44 24.84
N ALA A 12 20.09 38.15 25.25
CA ALA A 12 18.71 37.66 25.06
C ALA A 12 18.34 37.42 23.59
N LEU A 13 18.85 38.27 22.70
CA LEU A 13 18.64 38.10 21.24
C LEU A 13 19.41 36.88 20.73
N GLU A 14 20.68 36.72 21.13
CA GLU A 14 21.51 35.56 20.76
C GLU A 14 20.90 34.26 21.28
N GLU A 15 20.48 34.21 22.55
CA GLU A 15 19.81 33.04 23.14
C GLU A 15 18.50 32.70 22.42
N SER A 16 17.69 33.70 22.08
CA SER A 16 16.45 33.46 21.33
C SER A 16 16.68 32.98 19.88
N PHE A 17 17.75 33.46 19.25
CA PHE A 17 18.15 33.01 17.90
C PHE A 17 18.62 31.57 17.90
N PHE A 18 19.51 31.21 18.84
CA PHE A 18 19.98 29.83 18.99
C PHE A 18 18.84 28.86 19.35
N ALA A 19 17.92 29.29 20.22
CA ALA A 19 16.74 28.47 20.55
C ALA A 19 15.85 28.25 19.34
N ARG A 20 15.61 29.25 18.48
CA ARG A 20 14.83 29.10 17.24
C ARG A 20 15.52 28.17 16.24
N GLN A 21 16.82 28.34 16.05
CA GLN A 21 17.60 27.50 15.13
C GLN A 21 17.63 26.04 15.61
N ASN A 22 17.74 25.81 16.90
CA ASN A 22 17.68 24.46 17.48
C ASN A 22 16.29 23.81 17.32
N ASN A 23 15.22 24.59 17.50
CA ASN A 23 13.86 24.11 17.27
C ASN A 23 13.60 23.74 15.80
N GLN A 24 14.07 24.54 14.84
CA GLN A 24 13.98 24.25 13.42
C GLN A 24 14.73 22.96 13.06
N LEU A 25 15.94 22.78 13.59
CA LEU A 25 16.72 21.55 13.40
C LEU A 25 16.00 20.31 13.98
N LEU A 26 15.41 20.44 15.15
CA LEU A 26 14.63 19.36 15.77
C LEU A 26 13.36 19.01 14.97
N GLU A 27 12.68 20.01 14.42
CA GLU A 27 11.53 19.80 13.53
C GLU A 27 11.96 19.13 12.23
N GLN A 28 13.07 19.52 11.62
CA GLN A 28 13.63 18.86 10.44
C GLN A 28 13.97 17.40 10.72
N LEU A 29 14.69 17.12 11.80
CA LEU A 29 15.02 15.75 12.20
C LEU A 29 13.77 14.89 12.42
N ARG A 30 12.73 15.43 13.05
CA ARG A 30 11.45 14.72 13.24
C ARG A 30 10.76 14.44 11.91
N SER A 31 10.74 15.41 11.01
CA SER A 31 10.12 15.22 9.68
C SER A 31 10.88 14.22 8.81
N GLU A 32 12.22 14.24 8.86
CA GLU A 32 13.06 13.27 8.14
C GLU A 32 12.91 11.85 8.70
N THR A 33 12.85 11.72 10.05
CA THR A 33 12.61 10.42 10.68
C THR A 33 11.22 9.87 10.32
N ALA A 34 10.19 10.71 10.38
CA ALA A 34 8.84 10.30 10.01
C ALA A 34 8.72 9.93 8.52
N ALA A 35 9.44 10.62 7.63
CA ALA A 35 9.48 10.28 6.21
C ALA A 35 10.20 8.95 5.97
N ALA A 36 11.33 8.70 6.65
CA ALA A 36 12.06 7.44 6.56
C ALA A 36 11.23 6.26 7.10
N GLU A 37 10.51 6.46 8.20
CA GLU A 37 9.60 5.45 8.75
C GLU A 37 8.47 5.10 7.80
N ARG A 38 7.85 6.09 7.14
CA ARG A 38 6.79 5.86 6.14
C ARG A 38 7.31 5.09 4.92
N LEU A 39 8.49 5.46 4.41
CA LEU A 39 9.14 4.72 3.31
C LEU A 39 9.38 3.27 3.69
N GLN A 40 9.89 3.02 4.90
CA GLN A 40 10.13 1.66 5.37
C GLN A 40 8.84 0.87 5.57
N GLN A 41 7.80 1.49 6.11
CA GLN A 41 6.49 0.87 6.25
C GLN A 41 5.87 0.54 4.89
N LEU A 42 5.93 1.48 3.94
CA LEU A 42 5.44 1.24 2.59
C LEU A 42 6.22 0.12 1.89
N SER A 43 7.55 0.09 2.03
CA SER A 43 8.39 -1.01 1.52
C SER A 43 7.96 -2.36 2.10
N THR A 44 7.74 -2.42 3.41
CA THR A 44 7.32 -3.66 4.09
C THR A 44 5.96 -4.15 3.59
N VAL A 45 4.97 -3.26 3.46
CA VAL A 45 3.62 -3.62 3.03
C VAL A 45 3.56 -3.93 1.53
N SER A 46 4.32 -3.18 0.70
CA SER A 46 4.30 -3.34 -0.75
C SER A 46 5.21 -4.47 -1.24
N GLY A 47 6.28 -4.79 -0.53
CA GLY A 47 7.37 -5.63 -1.04
C GLY A 47 8.22 -4.96 -2.12
N ILE A 48 8.05 -3.65 -2.32
CA ILE A 48 8.87 -2.86 -3.24
C ILE A 48 10.13 -2.42 -2.49
N GLU A 49 11.30 -2.68 -3.05
CA GLU A 49 12.59 -2.30 -2.47
C GLU A 49 13.18 -1.05 -3.12
N ASP A 50 12.74 -0.72 -4.35
CA ASP A 50 13.22 0.46 -5.05
C ASP A 50 12.76 1.76 -4.40
N SER A 51 13.73 2.51 -3.87
CA SER A 51 13.45 3.73 -3.10
C SER A 51 12.85 4.86 -3.96
N ALA A 52 13.16 4.92 -5.27
CA ALA A 52 12.60 5.93 -6.15
C ALA A 52 11.11 5.65 -6.42
N THR A 53 10.75 4.39 -6.63
CA THR A 53 9.36 3.94 -6.74
C THR A 53 8.57 4.26 -5.47
N LEU A 54 9.11 3.89 -4.30
CA LEU A 54 8.45 4.17 -3.01
C LEU A 54 8.23 5.66 -2.77
N GLN A 55 9.20 6.49 -3.14
CA GLN A 55 9.09 7.94 -2.99
C GLN A 55 8.01 8.52 -3.89
N GLN A 56 7.93 8.09 -5.15
CA GLN A 56 6.87 8.49 -6.06
C GLN A 56 5.47 8.05 -5.59
N LEU A 57 5.35 6.85 -5.02
CA LEU A 57 4.11 6.39 -4.44
C LEU A 57 3.66 7.27 -3.27
N LEU A 58 4.58 7.65 -2.38
CA LEU A 58 4.27 8.57 -1.28
C LEU A 58 3.92 9.98 -1.78
N GLU A 59 4.59 10.49 -2.81
CA GLU A 59 4.27 11.78 -3.46
C GLU A 59 2.88 11.75 -4.13
N ALA A 60 2.45 10.60 -4.61
CA ALA A 60 1.10 10.35 -5.13
C ALA A 60 0.07 10.01 -4.02
N ASP A 61 0.41 10.28 -2.74
CA ASP A 61 -0.43 10.03 -1.55
C ASP A 61 -0.78 8.55 -1.31
N ILE A 62 0.03 7.63 -1.85
CA ILE A 62 -0.08 6.21 -1.52
C ILE A 62 0.62 5.94 -0.19
N GLN A 63 -0.14 6.02 0.89
CA GLN A 63 0.30 5.63 2.22
C GLN A 63 0.26 4.10 2.38
N PRO A 64 0.92 3.50 3.38
CA PRO A 64 0.88 2.05 3.63
C PRO A 64 -0.54 1.48 3.70
N GLU A 65 -1.47 2.20 4.33
CA GLU A 65 -2.87 1.82 4.45
C GLU A 65 -3.60 1.84 3.10
N THR A 66 -3.34 2.87 2.28
CA THR A 66 -3.90 2.99 0.93
C THR A 66 -3.39 1.86 0.04
N PHE A 67 -2.09 1.54 0.13
CA PHE A 67 -1.49 0.43 -0.62
C PHE A 67 -2.12 -0.92 -0.22
N ALA A 68 -2.34 -1.15 1.09
CA ALA A 68 -3.01 -2.34 1.57
C ALA A 68 -4.41 -2.48 0.95
N ALA A 69 -5.23 -1.43 0.96
CA ALA A 69 -6.56 -1.43 0.34
C ALA A 69 -6.50 -1.69 -1.18
N VAL A 70 -5.58 -1.02 -1.89
CA VAL A 70 -5.38 -1.20 -3.34
C VAL A 70 -4.97 -2.63 -3.68
N SER A 71 -4.21 -3.31 -2.82
CA SER A 71 -3.77 -4.70 -3.01
C SER A 71 -4.86 -5.73 -2.67
N LEU A 72 -5.74 -5.44 -1.70
CA LEU A 72 -6.79 -6.37 -1.26
C LEU A 72 -7.92 -6.51 -2.29
N ILE A 73 -8.30 -5.43 -2.97
CA ILE A 73 -9.41 -5.44 -3.93
C ILE A 73 -9.18 -6.44 -5.06
N PRO A 74 -8.02 -6.49 -5.74
CA PRO A 74 -7.70 -7.53 -6.72
C PRO A 74 -7.84 -8.96 -6.20
N ILE A 75 -7.35 -9.23 -5.00
CA ILE A 75 -7.44 -10.55 -4.36
C ILE A 75 -8.90 -10.97 -4.20
N VAL A 76 -9.73 -10.07 -3.68
CA VAL A 76 -11.17 -10.32 -3.48
C VAL A 76 -11.89 -10.52 -4.82
N GLN A 77 -11.56 -9.77 -5.85
CA GLN A 77 -12.17 -9.92 -7.17
C GLN A 77 -11.83 -11.27 -7.83
N VAL A 78 -10.57 -11.71 -7.69
CA VAL A 78 -10.15 -13.04 -8.16
C VAL A 78 -10.87 -14.14 -7.37
N ALA A 79 -10.94 -14.02 -6.04
CA ALA A 79 -11.62 -14.96 -5.17
C ALA A 79 -13.11 -15.16 -5.54
N TRP A 80 -13.80 -14.11 -5.95
CA TRP A 80 -15.20 -14.15 -6.35
C TRP A 80 -15.41 -14.31 -7.86
N SER A 81 -14.39 -14.70 -8.61
CA SER A 81 -14.44 -14.78 -10.08
C SER A 81 -15.49 -15.74 -10.63
N ASP A 82 -15.77 -16.84 -9.93
CA ASP A 82 -16.80 -17.82 -10.28
C ASP A 82 -18.14 -17.60 -9.53
N GLY A 83 -18.19 -16.58 -8.66
CA GLY A 83 -19.38 -16.19 -7.89
C GLY A 83 -19.63 -17.03 -6.64
N LYS A 84 -18.71 -17.90 -6.26
CA LYS A 84 -18.78 -18.76 -5.07
C LYS A 84 -17.46 -18.74 -4.33
N LEU A 85 -17.53 -18.86 -3.01
CA LEU A 85 -16.38 -18.96 -2.15
C LEU A 85 -16.73 -19.87 -0.96
N ASP A 86 -16.07 -21.01 -0.87
CA ASP A 86 -16.26 -21.93 0.25
C ASP A 86 -15.31 -21.59 1.43
N ASP A 87 -15.53 -22.26 2.58
CA ASP A 87 -14.74 -21.98 3.79
C ASP A 87 -13.27 -22.39 3.65
N LYS A 88 -12.97 -23.39 2.82
CA LYS A 88 -11.58 -23.83 2.58
C LYS A 88 -10.85 -22.81 1.70
N GLU A 89 -11.50 -22.38 0.63
CA GLU A 89 -10.98 -21.33 -0.26
C GLU A 89 -10.73 -20.04 0.52
N ARG A 90 -11.69 -19.62 1.36
CA ARG A 90 -11.54 -18.45 2.23
C ARG A 90 -10.31 -18.59 3.15
N SER A 91 -10.17 -19.73 3.84
CA SER A 91 -9.03 -19.96 4.73
C SER A 91 -7.70 -19.96 3.99
N SER A 92 -7.65 -20.52 2.77
CA SER A 92 -6.46 -20.55 1.93
C SER A 92 -6.08 -19.17 1.44
N ILE A 93 -7.06 -18.34 1.06
CA ILE A 93 -6.85 -16.95 0.66
C ILE A 93 -6.27 -16.14 1.82
N LEU A 94 -6.83 -16.26 3.02
CA LEU A 94 -6.33 -15.55 4.20
C LEU A 94 -4.89 -15.95 4.53
N THR A 95 -4.58 -17.25 4.45
CA THR A 95 -3.21 -17.75 4.66
C THR A 95 -2.26 -17.21 3.60
N ALA A 96 -2.61 -17.32 2.31
CA ALA A 96 -1.78 -16.83 1.22
C ALA A 96 -1.60 -15.30 1.26
N ALA A 97 -2.62 -14.55 1.66
CA ALA A 97 -2.53 -13.10 1.85
C ALA A 97 -1.56 -12.75 2.99
N ALA A 98 -1.59 -13.48 4.10
CA ALA A 98 -0.65 -13.31 5.21
C ALA A 98 0.79 -13.59 4.78
N GLU A 99 1.04 -14.65 4.01
CA GLU A 99 2.35 -14.98 3.44
C GLU A 99 2.87 -13.89 2.48
N GLN A 100 1.96 -13.16 1.84
CA GLN A 100 2.28 -12.02 0.97
C GLN A 100 2.42 -10.68 1.73
N GLY A 101 2.48 -10.72 3.06
CA GLY A 101 2.71 -9.53 3.89
C GLY A 101 1.47 -8.68 4.18
N LEU A 102 0.26 -9.18 3.88
CA LEU A 102 -0.99 -8.49 4.21
C LEU A 102 -1.44 -8.71 5.68
N GLY A 103 -0.55 -9.31 6.46
CA GLY A 103 -0.70 -9.52 7.91
C GLY A 103 -1.63 -10.68 8.27
N GLU A 104 -1.36 -11.30 9.43
CA GLU A 104 -2.23 -12.34 10.02
C GLU A 104 -3.30 -11.73 10.94
N SER A 105 -3.23 -10.41 11.17
CA SER A 105 -4.12 -9.68 12.05
C SER A 105 -4.10 -8.18 11.75
N GLY A 106 -5.08 -7.45 12.25
CA GLY A 106 -5.19 -6.01 12.06
C GLY A 106 -6.26 -5.59 11.05
N PRO A 107 -6.40 -4.28 10.77
CA PRO A 107 -7.48 -3.75 9.96
C PRO A 107 -7.54 -4.31 8.54
N ALA A 108 -6.40 -4.51 7.88
CA ALA A 108 -6.35 -5.07 6.53
C ALA A 108 -6.83 -6.53 6.49
N HIS A 109 -6.42 -7.33 7.49
CA HIS A 109 -6.88 -8.73 7.62
C HIS A 109 -8.39 -8.79 7.87
N GLN A 110 -8.92 -7.98 8.81
CA GLN A 110 -10.36 -7.92 9.09
C GLN A 110 -11.16 -7.50 7.86
N LEU A 111 -10.67 -6.51 7.11
CA LEU A 111 -11.32 -6.06 5.89
C LEU A 111 -11.35 -7.16 4.81
N LEU A 112 -10.25 -7.89 4.65
CA LEU A 112 -10.18 -9.02 3.73
C LEU A 112 -11.16 -10.11 4.16
N GLU A 113 -11.19 -10.49 5.43
CA GLU A 113 -12.11 -11.49 5.97
C GLU A 113 -13.58 -11.11 5.75
N ASP A 114 -13.93 -9.85 6.02
CA ASP A 114 -15.27 -9.31 5.76
C ASP A 114 -15.65 -9.40 4.27
N TRP A 115 -14.77 -9.03 3.37
CA TRP A 115 -15.01 -9.06 1.93
C TRP A 115 -15.01 -10.48 1.33
N LEU A 116 -14.31 -11.41 1.96
CA LEU A 116 -14.38 -12.84 1.60
C LEU A 116 -15.64 -13.51 2.17
N THR A 117 -16.25 -12.93 3.20
CA THR A 117 -17.53 -13.40 3.77
C THR A 117 -18.72 -12.77 3.03
N ASN A 118 -18.64 -11.48 2.75
CA ASN A 118 -19.67 -10.69 2.11
C ASN A 118 -19.11 -10.08 0.81
N ARG A 119 -19.51 -10.63 -0.33
CA ARG A 119 -19.04 -10.13 -1.61
C ARG A 119 -19.32 -8.63 -1.74
N PRO A 120 -18.29 -7.79 -1.96
CA PRO A 120 -18.49 -6.36 -2.17
C PRO A 120 -19.23 -6.09 -3.48
N GLY A 121 -19.92 -4.95 -3.57
CA GLY A 121 -20.59 -4.51 -4.77
C GLY A 121 -19.63 -4.23 -5.93
N GLY A 122 -20.15 -4.25 -7.16
CA GLY A 122 -19.36 -3.99 -8.38
C GLY A 122 -18.76 -2.57 -8.43
N ASP A 123 -19.38 -1.62 -7.75
CA ASP A 123 -18.92 -0.24 -7.59
C ASP A 123 -17.53 -0.13 -6.95
N LEU A 124 -17.16 -1.09 -6.10
CA LEU A 124 -15.82 -1.13 -5.50
C LEU A 124 -14.73 -1.39 -6.55
N LEU A 125 -14.97 -2.32 -7.48
CA LEU A 125 -14.03 -2.61 -8.56
C LEU A 125 -13.92 -1.44 -9.54
N ASP A 126 -15.03 -0.81 -9.87
CA ASP A 126 -15.05 0.35 -10.76
C ASP A 126 -14.29 1.52 -10.14
N ALA A 127 -14.52 1.81 -8.86
CA ALA A 127 -13.77 2.82 -8.12
C ALA A 127 -12.27 2.52 -8.05
N TRP A 128 -11.90 1.24 -7.87
CA TRP A 128 -10.50 0.81 -7.90
C TRP A 128 -9.85 1.04 -9.28
N LYS A 129 -10.53 0.66 -10.36
CA LYS A 129 -10.02 0.86 -11.72
C LYS A 129 -9.83 2.35 -12.05
N ASP A 130 -10.79 3.17 -11.66
CA ASP A 130 -10.71 4.62 -11.88
C ASP A 130 -9.56 5.24 -11.07
N TYR A 131 -9.37 4.79 -9.84
CA TYR A 131 -8.25 5.22 -9.00
C TYR A 131 -6.90 4.80 -9.62
N ILE A 132 -6.74 3.54 -10.05
CA ILE A 132 -5.50 3.05 -10.66
C ILE A 132 -5.20 3.82 -11.95
N ARG A 133 -6.18 4.08 -12.82
CA ARG A 133 -5.97 4.87 -14.04
C ARG A 133 -5.48 6.29 -13.72
N ALA A 134 -6.14 6.97 -12.79
CA ALA A 134 -5.75 8.30 -12.37
C ALA A 134 -4.35 8.32 -11.73
N LEU A 135 -4.03 7.32 -10.91
CA LEU A 135 -2.71 7.15 -10.33
C LEU A 135 -1.63 6.95 -11.40
N CYS A 136 -1.89 6.09 -12.39
CA CYS A 136 -0.96 5.82 -13.49
C CYS A 136 -0.61 7.06 -14.34
N GLU A 137 -1.50 8.06 -14.39
CA GLU A 137 -1.22 9.35 -15.06
C GLU A 137 -0.16 10.17 -14.30
N THR A 138 0.03 9.95 -13.01
CA THR A 138 0.98 10.68 -12.16
C THR A 138 2.33 9.98 -12.01
N LEU A 139 2.40 8.68 -12.30
CA LEU A 139 3.58 7.84 -12.11
C LEU A 139 4.44 7.77 -13.37
N THR A 140 5.76 7.55 -13.18
CA THR A 140 6.64 7.14 -14.28
C THR A 140 6.25 5.75 -14.79
N ALA A 141 6.65 5.43 -16.03
CA ALA A 141 6.40 4.11 -16.61
C ALA A 141 6.99 2.99 -15.74
N GLU A 142 8.21 3.16 -15.24
CA GLU A 142 8.90 2.19 -14.37
C GLU A 142 8.15 1.98 -13.04
N THR A 143 7.74 3.06 -12.37
CA THR A 143 6.97 2.97 -11.12
C THR A 143 5.63 2.29 -11.34
N ARG A 144 4.94 2.59 -12.45
CA ARG A 144 3.69 1.95 -12.83
C ARG A 144 3.85 0.45 -13.06
N GLU A 145 4.88 0.04 -13.79
CA GLU A 145 5.20 -1.37 -14.05
C GLU A 145 5.52 -2.12 -12.74
N ASN A 146 6.30 -1.52 -11.85
CA ASN A 146 6.60 -2.08 -10.53
C ASN A 146 5.33 -2.24 -9.67
N LEU A 147 4.48 -1.23 -9.63
CA LEU A 147 3.22 -1.26 -8.89
C LEU A 147 2.27 -2.33 -9.45
N GLN A 148 2.09 -2.38 -10.77
CA GLN A 148 1.29 -3.39 -11.45
C GLN A 148 1.81 -4.81 -11.14
N ALA A 149 3.12 -5.02 -11.29
CA ALA A 149 3.74 -6.32 -11.03
C ALA A 149 3.48 -6.79 -9.60
N GLN A 150 3.63 -5.91 -8.60
CA GLN A 150 3.40 -6.26 -7.20
C GLN A 150 1.93 -6.61 -6.93
N ILE A 151 0.99 -5.80 -7.39
CA ILE A 151 -0.44 -6.00 -7.14
C ILE A 151 -0.94 -7.27 -7.86
N ILE A 152 -0.63 -7.42 -9.15
CA ILE A 152 -1.11 -8.56 -9.95
C ILE A 152 -0.44 -9.87 -9.52
N THR A 153 0.85 -9.85 -9.18
CA THR A 153 1.55 -11.04 -8.68
C THR A 153 0.95 -11.53 -7.37
N ARG A 154 0.61 -10.63 -6.44
CA ARG A 154 -0.07 -10.99 -5.19
C ARG A 154 -1.44 -11.63 -5.43
N ALA A 155 -2.26 -11.00 -6.27
CA ALA A 155 -3.58 -11.55 -6.61
C ALA A 155 -3.46 -12.93 -7.28
N ARG A 156 -2.48 -13.11 -8.17
CA ARG A 156 -2.17 -14.37 -8.83
C ARG A 156 -1.72 -15.44 -7.84
N SER A 157 -0.79 -15.12 -6.93
CA SER A 157 -0.30 -16.07 -5.92
C SER A 157 -1.41 -16.58 -5.02
N VAL A 158 -2.35 -15.70 -4.66
CA VAL A 158 -3.54 -16.10 -3.89
C VAL A 158 -4.46 -17.01 -4.70
N ALA A 159 -4.70 -16.73 -5.99
CA ALA A 159 -5.48 -17.58 -6.88
C ALA A 159 -4.85 -18.98 -7.03
N GLU A 160 -3.54 -19.05 -7.22
CA GLU A 160 -2.80 -20.32 -7.31
C GLU A 160 -2.90 -21.15 -6.04
N ALA A 161 -2.90 -20.51 -4.88
CA ALA A 161 -3.04 -21.19 -3.58
C ALA A 161 -4.42 -21.85 -3.40
N THR A 162 -5.47 -21.27 -3.98
CA THR A 162 -6.84 -21.83 -3.95
C THR A 162 -7.04 -22.94 -4.98
N GLY A 163 -6.47 -22.77 -6.18
CA GLY A 163 -6.60 -23.74 -7.29
C GLY A 163 -6.03 -25.13 -6.97
N GLY A 164 -5.04 -25.23 -6.08
CA GLY A 164 -4.46 -26.50 -5.63
C GLY A 164 -5.39 -27.34 -4.75
N ILE A 165 -6.41 -26.76 -4.14
CA ILE A 165 -7.34 -27.46 -3.22
C ILE A 165 -8.37 -28.31 -3.99
N LEU A 166 -8.72 -27.93 -5.21
CA LEU A 166 -9.66 -28.65 -6.06
C LEU A 166 -9.05 -29.88 -6.77
N GLY A 167 -7.78 -30.24 -6.47
CA GLY A 167 -7.16 -31.49 -6.94
C GLY A 167 -6.76 -31.54 -8.41
N LEU A 168 -6.82 -30.42 -9.13
CA LEU A 168 -6.53 -30.32 -10.57
C LEU A 168 -5.14 -29.71 -10.88
N GLY A 169 -4.27 -29.61 -9.88
CA GLY A 169 -2.94 -29.00 -10.00
C GLY A 169 -3.01 -27.47 -10.09
N ASN A 170 -1.95 -26.80 -9.68
CA ASN A 170 -1.77 -25.34 -9.63
C ASN A 170 -2.15 -24.59 -10.92
N LYS A 171 -3.42 -24.57 -11.28
CA LYS A 171 -3.88 -23.85 -12.45
C LYS A 171 -4.95 -22.87 -12.06
N ILE A 172 -4.67 -21.61 -12.33
CA ILE A 172 -5.64 -20.53 -12.35
C ILE A 172 -6.74 -20.91 -13.34
N SER A 173 -7.97 -20.83 -12.92
CA SER A 173 -9.14 -21.06 -13.81
C SER A 173 -9.24 -19.98 -14.89
N SER A 174 -10.00 -20.24 -15.94
CA SER A 174 -10.21 -19.24 -16.99
C SER A 174 -10.96 -18.00 -16.49
N SER A 175 -11.82 -18.13 -15.47
CA SER A 175 -12.51 -17.01 -14.82
C SER A 175 -11.55 -16.15 -14.00
N GLU A 176 -10.70 -16.77 -13.20
CA GLU A 176 -9.66 -16.04 -12.44
C GLU A 176 -8.66 -15.34 -13.35
N GLN A 177 -8.22 -16.01 -14.44
CA GLN A 177 -7.32 -15.41 -15.42
C GLN A 177 -8.00 -14.21 -16.11
N GLY A 178 -9.27 -14.31 -16.47
CA GLY A 178 -10.03 -13.21 -17.06
C GLY A 178 -10.12 -12.00 -16.11
N VAL A 179 -10.30 -12.23 -14.81
CA VAL A 179 -10.27 -11.16 -13.79
C VAL A 179 -8.88 -10.54 -13.68
N LEU A 180 -7.82 -11.36 -13.65
CA LEU A 180 -6.43 -10.85 -13.59
C LEU A 180 -6.08 -10.01 -14.82
N ASP A 181 -6.53 -10.41 -16.02
CA ASP A 181 -6.30 -9.65 -17.25
C ASP A 181 -7.07 -8.31 -17.23
N ASP A 182 -8.30 -8.30 -16.74
CA ASP A 182 -9.13 -7.10 -16.58
C ASP A 182 -8.55 -6.12 -15.53
N LEU A 183 -8.03 -6.64 -14.43
CA LEU A 183 -7.32 -5.85 -13.41
C LEU A 183 -6.02 -5.26 -13.98
N SER A 184 -5.26 -6.06 -14.72
CA SER A 184 -4.01 -5.65 -15.36
C SER A 184 -4.23 -4.51 -16.36
N ALA A 185 -5.32 -4.56 -17.11
CA ALA A 185 -5.69 -3.53 -18.08
C ALA A 185 -6.02 -2.15 -17.45
N ALA A 186 -6.24 -2.07 -16.14
CA ALA A 186 -6.44 -0.80 -15.46
C ALA A 186 -5.16 0.05 -15.37
N PHE A 187 -4.00 -0.57 -15.52
CA PHE A 187 -2.69 0.12 -15.47
C PHE A 187 -2.26 0.72 -16.83
N GLY A 188 -2.98 0.45 -17.91
CA GLY A 188 -2.74 1.01 -19.25
C GLY A 188 -2.11 0.05 -20.21
#